data_957a18161283a4f4afab04a1a1b3ae63
#
_entry.id   957a18161283a4f4afab04a1a1b3ae63
#
_cell.length_a   1.000
_cell.length_b   1.000
_cell.length_c   1.000
_cell.angle_alpha   90.00
_cell.angle_beta   90.00
_cell.angle_gamma   90.00
#
_symmetry.space_group_name_H-M   'P 1'
#
loop_
_entity.id
_entity.type
_entity.pdbx_description
1 polymer ?
#
loop_
_entity_poly.entity_id
_entity_poly.type
_entity_poly.pdbx_seq_one_letter_code
_entity_poly.pdbx_strand_id
1 'polypeptide(L)'
;SNNNVNDLLDFIEEQVKNNDFKMEHYDPTKVPETNNSGKGNSSTGQSFNGKSKKYKNEDIGFIGEKFAFELLKKEFDSVEWVSEYAIKAGFPNGKDGLGYDFECKKGEETRFVEVKSSVTKNYSFNISTNEVKIGDSIEKSFDILLITNLLSEDINFKYLKNIFDYTNNESFLDNNKFLVENDSYKIKFK
;
A
#
# COMPACT_ATOMS: atom_id res chain seq x y z
N SER A 1 25.03 -5.90 5.36
CA SER A 1 23.60 -5.55 5.47
C SER A 1 22.78 -5.82 4.19
N ASN A 2 23.39 -5.97 3.00
CA ASN A 2 22.67 -6.24 1.75
C ASN A 2 22.01 -7.65 1.69
N ASN A 3 22.61 -8.64 2.34
CA ASN A 3 22.05 -10.02 2.31
C ASN A 3 20.65 -10.11 2.92
N ASN A 4 20.28 -9.16 3.77
CA ASN A 4 19.03 -9.18 4.51
C ASN A 4 17.82 -8.69 3.68
N VAL A 5 18.04 -7.77 2.75
CA VAL A 5 16.99 -7.25 1.86
C VAL A 5 16.72 -8.26 0.74
N ASN A 6 17.77 -8.90 0.21
CA ASN A 6 17.61 -9.92 -0.83
C ASN A 6 16.84 -11.14 -0.30
N ASP A 7 17.14 -11.62 0.91
CA ASP A 7 16.39 -12.71 1.55
C ASP A 7 14.89 -12.38 1.69
N LEU A 8 14.57 -11.09 1.95
CA LEU A 8 13.19 -10.63 2.04
C LEU A 8 12.52 -10.51 0.67
N LEU A 9 13.26 -10.09 -0.35
CA LEU A 9 12.74 -10.04 -1.72
C LEU A 9 12.43 -11.44 -2.24
N ASP A 10 13.32 -12.41 -2.00
CA ASP A 10 13.11 -13.81 -2.36
C ASP A 10 11.86 -14.37 -1.66
N PHE A 11 11.70 -14.08 -0.35
CA PHE A 11 10.49 -14.45 0.39
C PHE A 11 9.22 -13.85 -0.21
N ILE A 12 9.21 -12.56 -0.56
CA ILE A 12 8.06 -11.89 -1.16
C ILE A 12 7.74 -12.49 -2.53
N GLU A 13 8.73 -12.73 -3.37
CA GLU A 13 8.53 -13.37 -4.67
C GLU A 13 7.93 -14.76 -4.54
N GLU A 14 8.38 -15.52 -3.55
CA GLU A 14 7.81 -16.84 -3.24
C GLU A 14 6.35 -16.73 -2.76
N GLN A 15 6.04 -15.77 -1.87
CA GLN A 15 4.67 -15.54 -1.43
C GLN A 15 3.74 -15.18 -2.59
N VAL A 16 4.17 -14.31 -3.50
CA VAL A 16 3.37 -13.91 -4.66
C VAL A 16 3.17 -15.06 -5.65
N LYS A 17 4.15 -15.95 -5.82
CA LYS A 17 4.04 -17.13 -6.69
C LYS A 17 3.11 -18.19 -6.13
N ASN A 18 3.21 -18.46 -4.82
CA ASN A 18 2.53 -19.58 -4.17
C ASN A 18 1.09 -19.26 -3.77
N ASN A 19 0.74 -17.99 -3.69
CA ASN A 19 -0.60 -17.56 -3.31
C ASN A 19 -1.34 -16.97 -4.51
N ASP A 20 -2.56 -17.43 -4.73
CA ASP A 20 -3.49 -16.85 -5.71
C ASP A 20 -4.13 -15.59 -5.10
N PHE A 21 -3.32 -14.56 -4.92
CA PHE A 21 -3.80 -13.27 -4.42
C PHE A 21 -4.75 -12.66 -5.45
N LYS A 22 -6.03 -12.60 -5.11
CA LYS A 22 -7.02 -11.82 -5.85
C LYS A 22 -7.09 -10.43 -5.26
N MET A 23 -6.97 -9.44 -6.09
CA MET A 23 -7.12 -8.06 -5.67
C MET A 23 -8.60 -7.79 -5.40
N GLU A 24 -8.98 -7.87 -4.12
CA GLU A 24 -10.32 -7.48 -3.70
C GLU A 24 -10.39 -5.95 -3.67
N HIS A 25 -11.28 -5.39 -4.48
CA HIS A 25 -11.60 -3.98 -4.41
C HIS A 25 -12.33 -3.73 -3.09
N TYR A 26 -11.70 -2.96 -2.23
CA TYR A 26 -12.32 -2.57 -0.97
C TYR A 26 -13.45 -1.58 -1.25
N ASP A 27 -14.68 -2.00 -0.94
CA ASP A 27 -15.83 -1.12 -0.91
C ASP A 27 -15.88 -0.46 0.48
N PRO A 28 -15.56 0.83 0.60
CA PRO A 28 -15.53 1.52 1.89
C PRO A 28 -16.92 1.66 2.52
N THR A 29 -18.01 1.35 1.77
CA THR A 29 -19.36 1.30 2.33
C THR A 29 -19.63 0.03 3.14
N LYS A 30 -18.76 -1.00 2.98
CA LYS A 30 -18.82 -2.28 3.68
C LYS A 30 -17.67 -2.38 4.70
N VAL A 31 -17.56 -1.41 5.59
CA VAL A 31 -16.60 -1.48 6.71
C VAL A 31 -16.93 -2.72 7.53
N PRO A 32 -16.01 -3.69 7.72
CA PRO A 32 -16.22 -4.72 8.71
C PRO A 32 -16.37 -4.02 10.06
N GLU A 33 -17.45 -4.31 10.80
CA GLU A 33 -17.59 -3.85 12.18
C GLU A 33 -16.32 -4.26 12.93
N THR A 34 -15.49 -3.28 13.28
CA THR A 34 -14.36 -3.54 14.15
C THR A 34 -14.96 -3.86 15.51
N ASN A 35 -15.05 -5.14 15.85
CA ASN A 35 -15.30 -5.55 17.20
C ASN A 35 -14.18 -5.02 18.08
N ASN A 36 -14.39 -3.84 18.62
CA ASN A 36 -13.58 -3.21 19.66
C ASN A 36 -13.78 -3.97 20.98
N SER A 37 -13.30 -5.20 21.04
CA SER A 37 -13.03 -5.86 22.30
C SER A 37 -11.53 -5.73 22.57
N GLY A 38 -11.18 -4.57 23.11
CA GLY A 38 -9.84 -4.33 23.63
C GLY A 38 -9.52 -5.28 24.77
N LYS A 39 -8.63 -6.22 24.52
CA LYS A 39 -7.65 -6.72 25.46
C LYS A 39 -6.39 -6.98 24.66
N GLY A 40 -5.39 -6.16 24.92
CA GLY A 40 -4.06 -6.34 24.36
C GLY A 40 -3.48 -7.68 24.79
N ASN A 41 -3.55 -8.64 23.91
CA ASN A 41 -2.61 -9.74 23.89
C ASN A 41 -1.65 -9.44 22.75
N SER A 42 -0.42 -9.12 23.10
CA SER A 42 0.69 -9.13 22.17
C SER A 42 0.85 -10.55 21.65
N SER A 43 0.13 -10.90 20.60
CA SER A 43 0.48 -12.07 19.82
C SER A 43 1.72 -11.70 19.02
N THR A 44 2.85 -12.20 19.46
CA THR A 44 4.08 -12.27 18.69
C THR A 44 3.77 -12.98 17.38
N GLY A 45 3.50 -12.19 16.31
CA GLY A 45 3.53 -12.73 14.97
C GLY A 45 4.90 -13.39 14.79
N GLN A 46 4.93 -14.61 14.30
CA GLN A 46 6.19 -15.27 13.99
C GLN A 46 6.90 -14.41 12.96
N SER A 47 7.92 -13.69 13.40
CA SER A 47 8.78 -12.95 12.52
C SER A 47 9.66 -13.93 11.75
N PHE A 48 9.86 -13.66 10.49
CA PHE A 48 10.83 -14.36 9.64
C PHE A 48 12.11 -14.64 10.47
N ASN A 49 12.46 -15.91 10.67
CA ASN A 49 13.60 -16.41 11.44
C ASN A 49 13.68 -16.04 12.95
N GLY A 50 12.58 -15.87 13.65
CA GLY A 50 12.59 -15.85 15.12
C GLY A 50 13.45 -14.76 15.79
N LYS A 51 14.02 -13.80 15.03
CA LYS A 51 14.76 -12.65 15.53
C LYS A 51 14.04 -11.39 15.08
N SER A 52 13.52 -10.61 16.00
CA SER A 52 12.94 -9.28 15.75
C SER A 52 14.05 -8.33 15.24
N LYS A 53 14.38 -8.42 13.96
CA LYS A 53 15.21 -7.42 13.30
C LYS A 53 14.33 -6.19 13.03
N LYS A 54 14.74 -5.06 13.56
CA LYS A 54 14.10 -3.77 13.26
C LYS A 54 14.55 -3.36 11.85
N TYR A 55 13.67 -3.50 10.86
CA TYR A 55 13.91 -2.99 9.53
C TYR A 55 13.76 -1.47 9.51
N LYS A 56 14.50 -0.80 8.63
CA LYS A 56 14.32 0.62 8.37
C LYS A 56 13.03 0.84 7.58
N ASN A 57 12.40 1.98 7.77
CA ASN A 57 11.18 2.34 7.01
C ASN A 57 11.42 2.32 5.49
N GLU A 58 12.60 2.75 5.04
CA GLU A 58 13.01 2.72 3.62
C GLU A 58 13.06 1.29 3.06
N ASP A 59 13.50 0.30 3.85
CA ASP A 59 13.52 -1.10 3.42
C ASP A 59 12.09 -1.65 3.35
N ILE A 60 11.23 -1.27 4.29
CA ILE A 60 9.82 -1.68 4.31
C ILE A 60 9.07 -1.05 3.12
N GLY A 61 9.31 0.23 2.82
CA GLY A 61 8.76 0.91 1.64
C GLY A 61 9.16 0.19 0.35
N PHE A 62 10.45 -0.02 0.15
CA PHE A 62 10.96 -0.71 -1.03
C PHE A 62 10.39 -2.13 -1.20
N ILE A 63 10.35 -2.92 -0.13
CA ILE A 63 9.79 -4.28 -0.15
C ILE A 63 8.28 -4.24 -0.43
N GLY A 64 7.57 -3.27 0.16
CA GLY A 64 6.14 -3.08 -0.08
C GLY A 64 5.83 -2.75 -1.54
N GLU A 65 6.59 -1.85 -2.15
CA GLU A 65 6.43 -1.52 -3.57
C GLU A 65 6.84 -2.69 -4.48
N LYS A 66 7.87 -3.47 -4.13
CA LYS A 66 8.23 -4.67 -4.88
C LYS A 66 7.10 -5.70 -4.86
N PHE A 67 6.46 -5.92 -3.70
CA PHE A 67 5.29 -6.77 -3.57
C PHE A 67 4.12 -6.23 -4.40
N ALA A 68 3.85 -4.91 -4.28
CA ALA A 68 2.82 -4.24 -5.06
C ALA A 68 3.03 -4.41 -6.57
N PHE A 69 4.25 -4.26 -7.06
CA PHE A 69 4.59 -4.44 -8.47
C PHE A 69 4.17 -5.83 -8.98
N GLU A 70 4.49 -6.89 -8.22
CA GLU A 70 4.12 -8.25 -8.61
C GLU A 70 2.60 -8.49 -8.57
N LEU A 71 1.88 -7.87 -7.62
CA LEU A 71 0.42 -7.93 -7.57
C LEU A 71 -0.23 -7.17 -8.73
N LEU A 72 0.23 -5.93 -8.98
CA LEU A 72 -0.33 -5.07 -10.02
C LEU A 72 -0.15 -5.67 -11.42
N LYS A 73 0.97 -6.36 -11.68
CA LYS A 73 1.18 -7.08 -12.95
C LYS A 73 0.17 -8.22 -13.21
N LYS A 74 -0.48 -8.74 -12.17
CA LYS A 74 -1.54 -9.75 -12.35
C LYS A 74 -2.87 -9.12 -12.73
N GLU A 75 -3.08 -7.84 -12.38
CA GLU A 75 -4.35 -7.14 -12.54
C GLU A 75 -4.39 -6.24 -13.78
N PHE A 76 -3.25 -5.63 -14.15
CA PHE A 76 -3.14 -4.63 -15.20
C PHE A 76 -2.34 -5.13 -16.41
N ASP A 77 -2.69 -4.64 -17.61
CA ASP A 77 -2.02 -4.98 -18.86
C ASP A 77 -0.60 -4.40 -18.93
N SER A 78 -0.39 -3.24 -18.30
CA SER A 78 0.91 -2.57 -18.19
C SER A 78 1.05 -1.92 -16.82
N VAL A 79 2.21 -2.09 -16.19
CA VAL A 79 2.58 -1.48 -14.92
C VAL A 79 3.95 -0.84 -15.06
N GLU A 80 4.00 0.47 -14.87
CA GLU A 80 5.25 1.23 -14.82
C GLU A 80 5.53 1.64 -13.37
N TRP A 81 6.65 1.21 -12.83
CA TRP A 81 7.13 1.60 -11.51
C TRP A 81 7.89 2.92 -11.63
N VAL A 82 7.36 3.98 -11.03
CA VAL A 82 7.85 5.36 -11.26
C VAL A 82 8.36 6.07 -9.99
N SER A 83 8.24 5.47 -8.80
CA SER A 83 8.78 6.02 -7.56
C SER A 83 10.32 6.04 -7.56
N GLU A 84 10.92 6.68 -6.55
CA GLU A 84 12.39 6.64 -6.35
C GLU A 84 12.93 5.22 -6.18
N TYR A 85 12.14 4.30 -5.64
CA TYR A 85 12.53 2.89 -5.47
C TYR A 85 12.61 2.11 -6.79
N ALA A 86 12.00 2.60 -7.86
CA ALA A 86 12.11 1.98 -9.18
C ALA A 86 13.58 1.87 -9.63
N ILE A 87 14.39 2.90 -9.40
CA ILE A 87 15.83 2.89 -9.73
C ILE A 87 16.54 1.77 -8.94
N LYS A 88 16.24 1.64 -7.66
CA LYS A 88 16.79 0.57 -6.81
C LYS A 88 16.38 -0.83 -7.28
N ALA A 89 15.22 -0.94 -7.90
CA ALA A 89 14.69 -2.17 -8.50
C ALA A 89 15.20 -2.44 -9.93
N GLY A 90 16.01 -1.55 -10.50
CA GLY A 90 16.58 -1.69 -11.84
C GLY A 90 15.75 -1.06 -12.97
N PHE A 91 14.74 -0.25 -12.64
CA PHE A 91 13.94 0.50 -13.61
C PHE A 91 14.48 1.92 -13.77
N PRO A 92 14.80 2.39 -15.00
CA PRO A 92 15.52 3.65 -15.20
C PRO A 92 14.66 4.91 -15.00
N ASN A 93 13.33 4.77 -15.03
CA ASN A 93 12.40 5.92 -15.06
C ASN A 93 11.95 6.37 -13.66
N GLY A 94 12.53 5.82 -12.60
CA GLY A 94 12.16 6.20 -11.23
C GLY A 94 12.43 7.68 -10.96
N LYS A 95 11.47 8.34 -10.29
CA LYS A 95 11.51 9.75 -9.94
C LYS A 95 10.82 10.01 -8.62
N ASP A 96 11.49 10.76 -7.75
CA ASP A 96 10.88 11.24 -6.51
C ASP A 96 9.86 12.37 -6.76
N GLY A 97 8.86 12.45 -5.89
CA GLY A 97 7.93 13.58 -5.81
C GLY A 97 6.77 13.57 -6.80
N LEU A 98 6.52 12.46 -7.50
CA LEU A 98 5.34 12.33 -8.38
C LEU A 98 4.02 12.26 -7.60
N GLY A 99 4.06 11.85 -6.32
CA GLY A 99 2.89 11.70 -5.47
C GLY A 99 2.11 10.40 -5.70
N TYR A 100 2.71 9.46 -6.43
CA TYR A 100 2.28 8.07 -6.60
C TYR A 100 3.47 7.21 -7.01
N ASP A 101 3.36 5.89 -6.86
CA ASP A 101 4.45 4.93 -7.06
C ASP A 101 4.37 4.19 -8.40
N PHE A 102 3.16 4.00 -8.92
CA PHE A 102 2.93 3.23 -10.15
C PHE A 102 1.94 3.92 -11.09
N GLU A 103 2.24 3.81 -12.40
CA GLU A 103 1.26 4.03 -13.47
C GLU A 103 0.82 2.67 -14.02
N CYS A 104 -0.49 2.39 -13.95
CA CYS A 104 -1.07 1.13 -14.35
C CYS A 104 -2.09 1.34 -15.47
N LYS A 105 -2.09 0.47 -16.48
CA LYS A 105 -3.05 0.55 -17.59
C LYS A 105 -3.82 -0.76 -17.73
N LYS A 106 -5.14 -0.64 -17.95
CA LYS A 106 -6.02 -1.75 -18.27
C LYS A 106 -6.98 -1.30 -19.39
N GLY A 107 -6.77 -1.82 -20.61
CA GLY A 107 -7.42 -1.27 -21.79
C GLY A 107 -7.07 0.21 -21.99
N GLU A 108 -8.09 1.07 -22.02
CA GLU A 108 -7.93 2.52 -22.14
C GLU A 108 -7.85 3.24 -20.76
N GLU A 109 -8.11 2.53 -19.67
CA GLU A 109 -8.07 3.10 -18.31
C GLU A 109 -6.63 3.21 -17.83
N THR A 110 -6.24 4.40 -17.35
CA THR A 110 -4.98 4.62 -16.62
C THR A 110 -5.27 4.86 -15.15
N ARG A 111 -4.53 4.17 -14.28
CA ARG A 111 -4.64 4.29 -12.82
C ARG A 111 -3.27 4.71 -12.26
N PHE A 112 -3.29 5.58 -11.27
CA PHE A 112 -2.11 6.03 -10.53
C PHE A 112 -2.23 5.46 -9.11
N VAL A 113 -1.26 4.63 -8.73
CA VAL A 113 -1.34 3.85 -7.51
C VAL A 113 -0.25 4.28 -6.55
N GLU A 114 -0.64 4.71 -5.37
CA GLU A 114 0.24 4.93 -4.21
C GLU A 114 0.27 3.68 -3.35
N VAL A 115 1.44 3.26 -2.89
CA VAL A 115 1.61 2.10 -2.02
C VAL A 115 1.86 2.51 -0.58
N LYS A 116 1.07 1.99 0.32
CA LYS A 116 1.28 2.15 1.76
C LYS A 116 1.54 0.79 2.38
N SER A 117 2.71 0.58 2.96
CA SER A 117 3.12 -0.71 3.50
C SER A 117 3.45 -0.64 4.99
N SER A 118 3.12 -1.71 5.71
CA SER A 118 3.37 -1.86 7.14
C SER A 118 3.70 -3.30 7.51
N VAL A 119 4.57 -3.48 8.48
CA VAL A 119 4.87 -4.78 9.10
C VAL A 119 3.86 -5.18 10.17
N THR A 120 2.90 -4.33 10.48
CA THR A 120 1.84 -4.59 11.47
C THR A 120 0.51 -4.85 10.77
N LYS A 121 -0.46 -5.40 11.52
CA LYS A 121 -1.85 -5.61 11.06
C LYS A 121 -2.70 -4.32 11.10
N ASN A 122 -2.09 -3.17 11.38
CA ASN A 122 -2.81 -1.91 11.50
C ASN A 122 -3.14 -1.33 10.11
N TYR A 123 -4.39 -0.98 9.89
CA TYR A 123 -4.88 -0.34 8.67
C TYR A 123 -4.80 1.20 8.69
N SER A 124 -3.95 1.78 9.53
CA SER A 124 -3.67 3.22 9.47
C SER A 124 -2.43 3.50 8.63
N PHE A 125 -2.47 4.54 7.83
CA PHE A 125 -1.35 5.00 7.02
C PHE A 125 -1.30 6.52 6.99
N ASN A 126 -0.13 7.05 6.67
CA ASN A 126 0.05 8.47 6.44
C ASN A 126 -0.05 8.76 4.95
N ILE A 127 -0.67 9.88 4.60
CA ILE A 127 -0.67 10.42 3.25
C ILE A 127 -0.02 11.81 3.29
N SER A 128 0.93 12.06 2.41
CA SER A 128 1.64 13.33 2.36
C SER A 128 0.78 14.41 1.70
N THR A 129 1.11 15.67 1.96
CA THR A 129 0.44 16.81 1.30
C THR A 129 0.60 16.76 -0.23
N ASN A 130 1.73 16.25 -0.74
CA ASN A 130 1.94 16.10 -2.18
C ASN A 130 1.03 15.03 -2.77
N GLU A 131 0.91 13.87 -2.14
CA GLU A 131 0.00 12.79 -2.56
C GLU A 131 -1.46 13.25 -2.56
N VAL A 132 -1.89 14.01 -1.53
CA VAL A 132 -3.23 14.61 -1.51
C VAL A 132 -3.42 15.58 -2.67
N LYS A 133 -2.45 16.48 -2.90
CA LYS A 133 -2.52 17.47 -3.99
C LYS A 133 -2.60 16.80 -5.36
N ILE A 134 -1.83 15.76 -5.59
CA ILE A 134 -1.86 15.01 -6.86
C ILE A 134 -3.16 14.23 -6.96
N GLY A 135 -3.58 13.53 -5.88
CA GLY A 135 -4.84 12.80 -5.84
C GLY A 135 -6.04 13.69 -6.17
N ASP A 136 -6.11 14.89 -5.59
CA ASP A 136 -7.14 15.89 -5.90
C ASP A 136 -7.12 16.33 -7.38
N SER A 137 -5.96 16.36 -8.00
CA SER A 137 -5.82 16.79 -9.40
C SER A 137 -6.23 15.73 -10.43
N ILE A 138 -6.15 14.45 -10.07
CA ILE A 138 -6.46 13.30 -10.95
C ILE A 138 -7.66 12.48 -10.46
N GLU A 139 -8.25 12.86 -9.33
CA GLU A 139 -9.50 12.38 -8.76
C GLU A 139 -9.74 10.86 -8.90
N LYS A 140 -10.64 10.50 -9.83
CA LYS A 140 -11.11 9.13 -10.06
C LYS A 140 -10.03 8.16 -10.55
N SER A 141 -8.84 8.64 -10.89
CA SER A 141 -7.73 7.81 -11.36
C SER A 141 -6.69 7.50 -10.29
N PHE A 142 -6.85 8.03 -9.06
CA PHE A 142 -5.92 7.80 -7.95
C PHE A 142 -6.41 6.69 -7.02
N ASP A 143 -5.54 5.72 -6.78
CA ASP A 143 -5.80 4.58 -5.91
C ASP A 143 -4.72 4.44 -4.85
N ILE A 144 -5.05 3.77 -3.74
CA ILE A 144 -4.07 3.35 -2.74
C ILE A 144 -4.07 1.84 -2.62
N LEU A 145 -2.89 1.23 -2.73
CA LEU A 145 -2.67 -0.16 -2.36
C LEU A 145 -2.06 -0.22 -0.97
N LEU A 146 -2.88 -0.57 0.01
CA LEU A 146 -2.46 -0.72 1.40
C LEU A 146 -2.06 -2.16 1.67
N ILE A 147 -0.80 -2.37 2.08
CA ILE A 147 -0.23 -3.68 2.41
C ILE A 147 0.09 -3.69 3.90
N THR A 148 -0.44 -4.67 4.62
CA THR A 148 -0.22 -4.84 6.06
C THR A 148 0.38 -6.20 6.35
N ASN A 149 1.05 -6.31 7.49
CA ASN A 149 1.69 -7.55 7.92
C ASN A 149 2.75 -8.08 6.90
N LEU A 150 3.43 -7.17 6.22
CA LEU A 150 4.25 -7.41 5.02
C LEU A 150 5.32 -8.50 5.18
N LEU A 151 5.87 -8.70 6.38
CA LEU A 151 6.96 -9.65 6.64
C LEU A 151 6.48 -10.92 7.33
N SER A 152 5.21 -11.28 7.14
CA SER A 152 4.58 -12.46 7.72
C SER A 152 3.99 -13.34 6.63
N GLU A 153 3.74 -14.61 6.95
CA GLU A 153 3.01 -15.53 6.06
C GLU A 153 1.55 -15.09 5.85
N ASP A 154 1.02 -14.26 6.77
CA ASP A 154 -0.33 -13.69 6.70
C ASP A 154 -0.32 -12.27 6.09
N ILE A 155 0.39 -12.03 5.02
CA ILE A 155 0.36 -10.75 4.31
C ILE A 155 -1.10 -10.43 3.94
N ASN A 156 -1.53 -9.21 4.22
CA ASN A 156 -2.84 -8.74 3.84
C ASN A 156 -2.72 -7.44 3.05
N PHE A 157 -3.59 -7.25 2.07
CA PHE A 157 -3.63 -6.02 1.29
C PHE A 157 -5.06 -5.62 0.97
N LYS A 158 -5.25 -4.31 0.76
CA LYS A 158 -6.51 -3.70 0.34
C LYS A 158 -6.25 -2.70 -0.76
N TYR A 159 -7.00 -2.81 -1.83
CA TYR A 159 -6.95 -1.86 -2.94
C TYR A 159 -8.08 -0.86 -2.80
N LEU A 160 -7.73 0.39 -2.49
CA LEU A 160 -8.66 1.49 -2.26
C LEU A 160 -8.80 2.28 -3.55
N LYS A 161 -9.83 1.95 -4.34
CA LYS A 161 -10.07 2.59 -5.63
C LYS A 161 -10.74 3.95 -5.46
N ASN A 162 -10.34 4.93 -6.28
CA ASN A 162 -10.97 6.25 -6.37
C ASN A 162 -11.03 6.97 -5.01
N ILE A 163 -9.96 6.95 -4.25
CA ILE A 163 -9.95 7.51 -2.88
C ILE A 163 -10.25 9.01 -2.87
N PHE A 164 -9.96 9.73 -3.95
CA PHE A 164 -10.23 11.15 -4.17
C PHE A 164 -11.47 11.41 -5.04
N ASP A 165 -12.37 10.44 -5.20
CA ASP A 165 -13.66 10.66 -5.87
C ASP A 165 -14.66 11.28 -4.90
N TYR A 166 -14.86 12.59 -5.02
CA TYR A 166 -15.74 13.38 -4.16
C TYR A 166 -17.17 13.55 -4.69
N THR A 167 -17.63 12.70 -5.57
CA THR A 167 -18.99 12.82 -6.15
C THR A 167 -20.10 12.97 -5.11
N ASN A 168 -19.84 12.56 -3.85
CA ASN A 168 -20.77 12.69 -2.73
C ASN A 168 -20.20 13.44 -1.53
N ASN A 169 -19.00 14.02 -1.63
CA ASN A 169 -18.33 14.75 -0.55
C ASN A 169 -17.57 15.95 -1.12
N GLU A 170 -17.44 17.00 -0.33
CA GLU A 170 -16.84 18.27 -0.74
C GLU A 170 -15.29 18.22 -0.76
N SER A 171 -14.67 17.30 -0.05
CA SER A 171 -13.20 17.09 -0.04
C SER A 171 -12.81 15.74 0.54
N PHE A 172 -11.54 15.35 0.32
CA PHE A 172 -10.97 14.17 0.98
C PHE A 172 -11.03 14.26 2.51
N LEU A 173 -10.86 15.45 3.08
CA LEU A 173 -10.88 15.67 4.52
C LEU A 173 -12.28 15.50 5.13
N ASP A 174 -13.34 15.76 4.36
CA ASP A 174 -14.74 15.64 4.78
C ASP A 174 -15.31 14.23 4.53
N ASN A 175 -14.47 13.33 4.06
CA ASN A 175 -14.88 11.97 3.73
C ASN A 175 -15.20 11.16 5.00
N ASN A 176 -16.47 10.80 5.19
CA ASN A 176 -16.93 10.00 6.32
C ASN A 176 -16.40 8.56 6.35
N LYS A 177 -15.70 8.12 5.31
CA LYS A 177 -15.14 6.77 5.19
C LYS A 177 -13.85 6.59 5.97
N PHE A 178 -13.13 7.69 6.23
CA PHE A 178 -11.85 7.69 6.92
C PHE A 178 -11.87 8.64 8.12
N LEU A 179 -11.10 8.31 9.13
CA LEU A 179 -10.75 9.27 10.17
C LEU A 179 -9.42 9.92 9.77
N VAL A 180 -9.47 11.22 9.48
CA VAL A 180 -8.29 12.01 9.14
C VAL A 180 -7.82 12.77 10.37
N GLU A 181 -6.59 12.54 10.83
CA GLU A 181 -5.96 13.22 11.96
C GLU A 181 -4.94 14.25 11.44
N ASN A 182 -5.05 15.50 11.94
CA ASN A 182 -4.26 16.65 11.47
C ASN A 182 -2.83 16.67 12.01
N ASP A 183 -1.91 15.83 11.60
CA ASP A 183 -0.47 16.11 11.80
C ASP A 183 0.45 15.53 10.72
N SER A 184 -0.07 15.18 9.64
CA SER A 184 0.39 14.49 8.45
C SER A 184 -0.68 13.45 8.05
N TYR A 185 -1.90 13.88 7.86
CA TYR A 185 -3.04 13.08 7.36
C TYR A 185 -2.92 11.57 7.66
N LYS A 186 -2.97 11.22 8.95
CA LYS A 186 -3.00 9.81 9.35
C LYS A 186 -4.40 9.26 9.13
N ILE A 187 -4.52 8.34 8.20
CA ILE A 187 -5.78 7.72 7.83
C ILE A 187 -5.98 6.44 8.64
N LYS A 188 -7.16 6.30 9.24
CA LYS A 188 -7.59 5.09 9.95
C LYS A 188 -8.96 4.69 9.47
N PHE A 189 -9.20 3.40 9.37
CA PHE A 189 -10.54 2.85 9.17
C PHE A 189 -11.34 2.99 10.48
N LYS A 190 -12.58 3.41 10.35
CA LYS A 190 -13.53 3.42 11.47
C LYS A 190 -14.10 2.04 11.73
#